data_012f6f74c0ec1476d8d8546563b6ace2
#
_entry.id   012f6f74c0ec1476d8d8546563b6ace2
#
_cell.length_a   1.000
_cell.length_b   1.000
_cell.length_c   1.000
_cell.angle_alpha   90.00
_cell.angle_beta   90.00
_cell.angle_gamma   90.00
#
_symmetry.space_group_name_H-M   'P 1'
#
loop_
_entity.id
_entity.type
_entity.pdbx_description
1 polymer ?
#
loop_
_entity_poly.entity_id
_entity_poly.type
_entity_poly.pdbx_seq_one_letter_code
_entity_poly.pdbx_strand_id
1 'polypeptide(L)'
;MSLHIVYGDICRSECDVIVNAANGIGFMGGVLGWFIKFSGVSENINYVTKGKVEREARLKCLKHYLIGYMPGSIYITKGYNLNCKYIFHAVTMWFPGTFSTIKIIKKLLPQVVVTAKRMNLRSIAIPLLGTGVGRLNPNKIMDLYEMNFKNNEDVDIYVYLLKQNCHNKGN
;
A
#
# COMPACT_ATOMS: atom_id res chain seq x y z
N MET A 1 18.36 -6.55 9.93
CA MET A 1 17.05 -7.15 9.66
C MET A 1 16.02 -6.62 10.63
N SER A 2 15.03 -5.92 10.16
CA SER A 2 13.96 -5.61 11.10
C SER A 2 12.61 -5.46 10.40
N LEU A 3 11.71 -6.39 10.71
CA LEU A 3 10.29 -6.19 10.54
C LEU A 3 9.81 -5.42 11.78
N HIS A 4 9.38 -4.17 11.57
CA HIS A 4 8.89 -3.31 12.64
C HIS A 4 7.38 -3.16 12.53
N ILE A 5 6.67 -3.27 13.64
CA ILE A 5 5.22 -2.99 13.68
C ILE A 5 5.04 -1.56 14.19
N VAL A 6 4.33 -0.74 13.42
CA VAL A 6 4.05 0.66 13.74
C VAL A 6 2.54 0.89 13.78
N TYR A 7 2.05 1.48 14.86
CA TYR A 7 0.66 1.87 15.00
C TYR A 7 0.49 3.36 14.65
N GLY A 8 -0.17 3.65 13.54
CA GLY A 8 -0.37 5.03 13.13
C GLY A 8 -0.77 5.23 11.67
N ASP A 9 -0.66 6.48 11.24
CA ASP A 9 -0.94 6.90 9.87
C ASP A 9 0.30 6.70 8.99
N ILE A 10 0.22 5.79 8.02
CA ILE A 10 1.30 5.47 7.09
C ILE A 10 1.74 6.70 6.26
N CYS A 11 0.86 7.68 6.04
CA CYS A 11 1.21 8.91 5.34
C CYS A 11 2.21 9.80 6.10
N ARG A 12 2.44 9.52 7.38
CA ARG A 12 3.45 10.19 8.22
C ARG A 12 4.77 9.43 8.27
N SER A 13 4.89 8.34 7.51
CA SER A 13 6.13 7.56 7.45
C SER A 13 7.26 8.37 6.82
N GLU A 14 8.47 8.19 7.36
CA GLU A 14 9.72 8.73 6.81
C GLU A 14 10.51 7.69 6.00
N CYS A 15 9.89 6.56 5.68
CA CYS A 15 10.50 5.53 4.83
C CYS A 15 10.70 6.03 3.40
N ASP A 16 11.69 5.49 2.71
CA ASP A 16 11.93 5.78 1.29
C ASP A 16 10.71 5.48 0.41
N VAL A 17 9.93 4.46 0.80
CA VAL A 17 8.76 3.96 0.07
C VAL A 17 7.56 3.83 0.98
N ILE A 18 6.41 4.27 0.49
CA ILE A 18 5.10 3.89 1.03
C ILE A 18 4.44 2.91 0.05
N VAL A 19 4.01 1.75 0.55
CA VAL A 19 3.22 0.80 -0.25
C VAL A 19 1.74 1.12 -0.11
N ASN A 20 1.07 1.29 -1.23
CA ASN A 20 -0.37 1.46 -1.32
C ASN A 20 -1.04 0.17 -1.79
N ALA A 21 -2.05 -0.30 -1.08
CA ALA A 21 -2.95 -1.35 -1.55
C ALA A 21 -3.85 -0.78 -2.65
N ALA A 22 -3.47 -1.00 -3.90
CA ALA A 22 -4.05 -0.35 -5.06
C ALA A 22 -5.01 -1.25 -5.85
N ASN A 23 -5.77 -0.62 -6.73
CA ASN A 23 -6.49 -1.29 -7.82
C ASN A 23 -5.79 -1.06 -9.17
N GLY A 24 -6.16 -1.87 -10.16
CA GLY A 24 -5.51 -1.87 -11.47
C GLY A 24 -5.74 -0.63 -12.32
N ILE A 25 -6.75 0.19 -12.00
CA ILE A 25 -7.11 1.40 -12.76
C ILE A 25 -6.61 2.71 -12.13
N GLY A 26 -5.90 2.62 -11.00
CA GLY A 26 -5.31 3.78 -10.31
C GLY A 26 -6.30 4.71 -9.62
N PHE A 27 -7.51 4.21 -9.29
CA PHE A 27 -8.52 5.00 -8.58
C PHE A 27 -8.22 5.04 -7.08
N MET A 28 -8.26 6.24 -6.48
CA MET A 28 -7.93 6.49 -5.08
C MET A 28 -8.97 7.37 -4.35
N GLY A 29 -10.22 7.36 -4.83
CA GLY A 29 -11.31 8.14 -4.24
C GLY A 29 -11.75 9.34 -5.08
N GLY A 30 -11.07 9.62 -6.19
CA GLY A 30 -11.43 10.69 -7.12
C GLY A 30 -11.33 12.10 -6.50
N VAL A 31 -11.98 13.07 -7.15
CA VAL A 31 -11.95 14.49 -6.75
C VAL A 31 -12.47 14.70 -5.33
N LEU A 32 -13.47 13.94 -4.90
CA LEU A 32 -14.01 14.05 -3.53
C LEU A 32 -12.95 13.71 -2.48
N GLY A 33 -12.10 12.71 -2.74
CA GLY A 33 -10.99 12.31 -1.88
C GLY A 33 -9.87 13.36 -1.77
N TRP A 34 -9.87 14.42 -2.58
CA TRP A 34 -8.91 15.52 -2.44
C TRP A 34 -9.27 16.46 -1.28
N PHE A 35 -10.53 16.52 -0.92
CA PHE A 35 -11.08 17.44 0.07
C PHE A 35 -11.56 16.74 1.35
N ILE A 36 -11.98 15.48 1.24
CA ILE A 36 -12.51 14.69 2.34
C ILE A 36 -11.51 13.55 2.66
N LYS A 37 -11.10 13.49 3.93
CA LYS A 37 -10.25 12.41 4.42
C LYS A 37 -11.09 11.18 4.73
N PHE A 38 -10.87 10.11 3.98
CA PHE A 38 -11.47 8.80 4.24
C PHE A 38 -10.48 7.92 5.03
N SER A 39 -10.98 6.80 5.56
CA SER A 39 -10.20 5.92 6.46
C SER A 39 -9.20 4.99 5.76
N GLY A 40 -9.30 4.82 4.44
CA GLY A 40 -8.41 3.93 3.67
C GLY A 40 -7.04 4.54 3.42
N VAL A 41 -6.02 3.68 3.28
CA VAL A 41 -4.63 4.13 2.96
C VAL A 41 -4.60 4.86 1.62
N SER A 42 -5.24 4.30 0.59
CA SER A 42 -5.30 4.86 -0.76
C SER A 42 -5.92 6.26 -0.76
N GLU A 43 -7.06 6.40 -0.09
CA GLU A 43 -7.80 7.65 0.03
C GLU A 43 -7.04 8.68 0.87
N ASN A 44 -6.34 8.25 1.93
CA ASN A 44 -5.52 9.15 2.74
C ASN A 44 -4.31 9.68 1.96
N ILE A 45 -3.64 8.85 1.17
CA ILE A 45 -2.59 9.27 0.24
C ILE A 45 -3.15 10.31 -0.74
N ASN A 46 -4.33 10.05 -1.32
CA ASN A 46 -4.98 10.96 -2.25
C ASN A 46 -5.28 12.33 -1.61
N TYR A 47 -5.81 12.32 -0.38
CA TYR A 47 -6.09 13.53 0.39
C TYR A 47 -4.82 14.35 0.68
N VAL A 48 -3.76 13.72 1.22
CA VAL A 48 -2.51 14.40 1.57
C VAL A 48 -1.83 14.98 0.33
N THR A 49 -1.87 14.27 -0.79
CA THR A 49 -1.22 14.69 -2.04
C THR A 49 -2.12 15.56 -2.92
N LYS A 50 -3.33 15.89 -2.46
CA LYS A 50 -4.32 16.72 -3.20
C LYS A 50 -4.51 16.21 -4.63
N GLY A 51 -4.69 14.90 -4.79
CA GLY A 51 -4.94 14.24 -6.06
C GLY A 51 -3.74 14.05 -6.99
N LYS A 52 -2.55 14.53 -6.63
CA LYS A 52 -1.36 14.44 -7.51
C LYS A 52 -0.97 12.99 -7.77
N VAL A 53 -0.96 12.15 -6.72
CA VAL A 53 -0.65 10.72 -6.84
C VAL A 53 -1.71 9.99 -7.65
N GLU A 54 -2.99 10.23 -7.39
CA GLU A 54 -4.07 9.60 -8.17
C GLU A 54 -3.98 9.95 -9.66
N ARG A 55 -3.72 11.22 -9.98
CA ARG A 55 -3.58 11.67 -11.37
C ARG A 55 -2.43 10.93 -12.07
N GLU A 56 -1.25 10.82 -11.44
CA GLU A 56 -0.12 10.07 -12.00
C GLU A 56 -0.44 8.58 -12.12
N ALA A 57 -1.06 7.97 -11.10
CA ALA A 57 -1.47 6.57 -11.08
C ALA A 57 -2.43 6.25 -12.23
N ARG A 58 -3.47 7.04 -12.41
CA ARG A 58 -4.45 6.86 -13.49
C ARG A 58 -3.83 6.99 -14.87
N LEU A 59 -2.93 7.96 -15.07
CA LEU A 59 -2.20 8.11 -16.34
C LEU A 59 -1.31 6.90 -16.64
N LYS A 60 -0.64 6.35 -15.64
CA LYS A 60 0.17 5.12 -15.79
C LYS A 60 -0.71 3.92 -16.13
N CYS A 61 -1.81 3.75 -15.42
CA CYS A 61 -2.76 2.66 -15.68
C CYS A 61 -3.37 2.76 -17.08
N LEU A 62 -3.77 3.97 -17.52
CA LEU A 62 -4.31 4.17 -18.86
C LEU A 62 -3.29 3.88 -19.98
N LYS A 63 -2.01 4.20 -19.76
CA LYS A 63 -0.93 3.91 -20.70
C LYS A 63 -0.54 2.42 -20.72
N HIS A 64 -0.88 1.66 -19.68
CA HIS A 64 -0.59 0.24 -19.57
C HIS A 64 -1.73 -0.59 -20.19
N TYR A 65 -1.65 -0.84 -21.52
CA TYR A 65 -2.58 -1.65 -22.33
C TYR A 65 -4.05 -1.21 -22.27
N LEU A 66 -4.36 0.05 -21.96
CA LEU A 66 -5.72 0.62 -21.82
C LEU A 66 -6.62 -0.06 -20.75
N ILE A 67 -6.25 -1.23 -20.26
CA ILE A 67 -7.01 -2.00 -19.24
C ILE A 67 -6.44 -1.88 -17.83
N GLY A 68 -5.30 -1.16 -17.70
CA GLY A 68 -4.61 -0.98 -16.43
C GLY A 68 -3.75 -2.18 -16.01
N TYR A 69 -3.34 -2.21 -14.75
CA TYR A 69 -2.47 -3.23 -14.18
C TYR A 69 -3.27 -4.40 -13.60
N MET A 70 -2.83 -5.62 -13.87
CA MET A 70 -3.46 -6.82 -13.33
C MET A 70 -3.10 -7.04 -11.84
N PRO A 71 -4.00 -7.66 -11.04
CA PRO A 71 -3.69 -8.03 -9.65
C PRO A 71 -2.41 -8.87 -9.55
N GLY A 72 -1.58 -8.53 -8.56
CA GLY A 72 -0.26 -9.15 -8.40
C GLY A 72 0.86 -8.46 -9.20
N SER A 73 0.63 -7.27 -9.74
CA SER A 73 1.66 -6.37 -10.30
C SER A 73 1.86 -5.13 -9.44
N ILE A 74 2.96 -4.42 -9.67
CA ILE A 74 3.30 -3.16 -8.99
C ILE A 74 3.54 -2.08 -10.04
N TYR A 75 3.00 -0.90 -9.81
CA TYR A 75 3.40 0.32 -10.51
C TYR A 75 3.81 1.40 -9.50
N ILE A 76 4.58 2.39 -9.96
CA ILE A 76 5.27 3.33 -9.07
C ILE A 76 4.89 4.76 -9.43
N THR A 77 4.63 5.59 -8.42
CA THR A 77 4.49 7.04 -8.55
C THR A 77 5.45 7.76 -7.61
N LYS A 78 5.60 9.07 -7.80
CA LYS A 78 6.34 9.92 -6.87
C LYS A 78 5.57 10.09 -5.56
N GLY A 79 6.32 10.39 -4.46
CA GLY A 79 5.73 10.65 -3.14
C GLY A 79 5.05 12.02 -3.01
N TYR A 80 5.40 12.98 -3.87
CA TYR A 80 4.91 14.36 -3.85
C TYR A 80 5.05 15.05 -2.47
N ASN A 81 3.94 15.32 -1.78
CA ASN A 81 3.89 16.01 -0.49
C ASN A 81 4.11 15.05 0.71
N LEU A 82 4.34 13.77 0.46
CA LEU A 82 4.69 12.79 1.48
C LEU A 82 6.21 12.77 1.69
N ASN A 83 6.66 12.35 2.86
CA ASN A 83 8.09 12.26 3.18
C ASN A 83 8.79 11.06 2.53
N CYS A 84 8.12 10.33 1.62
CA CYS A 84 8.69 9.23 0.88
C CYS A 84 9.15 9.68 -0.52
N LYS A 85 10.14 8.97 -1.08
CA LYS A 85 10.61 9.18 -2.46
C LYS A 85 9.58 8.67 -3.48
N TYR A 86 9.03 7.49 -3.21
CA TYR A 86 8.13 6.78 -4.11
C TYR A 86 6.96 6.13 -3.37
N ILE A 87 5.86 5.95 -4.11
CA ILE A 87 4.74 5.11 -3.70
C ILE A 87 4.72 3.89 -4.61
N PHE A 88 4.77 2.70 -4.02
CA PHE A 88 4.59 1.44 -4.71
C PHE A 88 3.13 1.03 -4.63
N HIS A 89 2.43 1.11 -5.74
CA HIS A 89 1.05 0.68 -5.85
C HIS A 89 1.00 -0.84 -6.07
N ALA A 90 0.86 -1.58 -5.00
CA ALA A 90 0.68 -3.03 -5.03
C ALA A 90 -0.77 -3.36 -5.42
N VAL A 91 -0.97 -3.85 -6.63
CA VAL A 91 -2.31 -4.09 -7.18
C VAL A 91 -2.91 -5.34 -6.55
N THR A 92 -3.76 -5.15 -5.55
CA THR A 92 -4.43 -6.22 -4.80
C THR A 92 -5.76 -6.64 -5.44
N MET A 93 -6.34 -5.80 -6.27
CA MET A 93 -7.61 -6.01 -6.97
C MET A 93 -7.59 -5.27 -8.31
N TRP A 94 -8.40 -5.72 -9.28
CA TRP A 94 -8.47 -5.03 -10.57
C TRP A 94 -9.32 -3.76 -10.48
N PHE A 95 -10.59 -3.90 -10.07
CA PHE A 95 -11.50 -2.78 -9.84
C PHE A 95 -11.68 -2.48 -8.35
N PRO A 96 -11.94 -1.21 -7.98
CA PRO A 96 -12.33 -0.84 -6.62
C PRO A 96 -13.52 -1.67 -6.14
N GLY A 97 -13.46 -2.16 -4.90
CA GLY A 97 -14.55 -2.94 -4.31
C GLY A 97 -14.53 -4.44 -4.59
N THR A 98 -13.63 -4.94 -5.43
CA THR A 98 -13.46 -6.38 -5.64
C THR A 98 -12.59 -7.03 -4.56
N PHE A 99 -12.70 -8.37 -4.43
CA PHE A 99 -11.95 -9.11 -3.43
C PHE A 99 -10.49 -9.31 -3.83
N SER A 100 -9.63 -9.41 -2.83
CA SER A 100 -8.26 -9.87 -2.99
C SER A 100 -8.13 -11.35 -2.63
N THR A 101 -7.00 -11.97 -2.94
CA THR A 101 -6.69 -13.34 -2.55
C THR A 101 -5.29 -13.43 -1.93
N ILE A 102 -5.11 -14.42 -1.05
CA ILE A 102 -3.78 -14.70 -0.44
C ILE A 102 -2.73 -14.96 -1.53
N LYS A 103 -3.11 -15.60 -2.65
CA LYS A 103 -2.22 -15.85 -3.79
C LYS A 103 -1.67 -14.55 -4.40
N ILE A 104 -2.51 -13.53 -4.52
CA ILE A 104 -2.11 -12.20 -5.00
C ILE A 104 -1.10 -11.58 -4.03
N ILE A 105 -1.38 -11.62 -2.72
CA ILE A 105 -0.49 -11.05 -1.71
C ILE A 105 0.86 -11.78 -1.70
N LYS A 106 0.88 -13.11 -1.71
CA LYS A 106 2.12 -13.91 -1.82
C LYS A 106 2.98 -13.52 -3.03
N LYS A 107 2.36 -13.15 -4.14
CA LYS A 107 3.06 -12.70 -5.35
C LYS A 107 3.61 -11.28 -5.19
N LEU A 108 2.91 -10.40 -4.47
CA LEU A 108 3.28 -8.98 -4.32
C LEU A 108 4.44 -8.76 -3.34
N LEU A 109 4.46 -9.48 -2.21
CA LEU A 109 5.44 -9.21 -1.14
C LEU A 109 6.90 -9.29 -1.61
N PRO A 110 7.36 -10.36 -2.29
CA PRO A 110 8.74 -10.42 -2.79
C PRO A 110 9.02 -9.36 -3.85
N GLN A 111 8.03 -8.98 -4.68
CA GLN A 111 8.20 -7.95 -5.69
C GLN A 111 8.44 -6.57 -5.07
N VAL A 112 7.77 -6.24 -3.95
CA VAL A 112 7.98 -4.98 -3.22
C VAL A 112 9.43 -4.86 -2.80
N VAL A 113 10.01 -5.90 -2.18
CA VAL A 113 11.40 -5.90 -1.73
C VAL A 113 12.38 -5.86 -2.90
N VAL A 114 12.18 -6.71 -3.91
CA VAL A 114 13.04 -6.74 -5.10
C VAL A 114 13.04 -5.39 -5.82
N THR A 115 11.88 -4.74 -5.91
CA THR A 115 11.78 -3.44 -6.56
C THR A 115 12.50 -2.36 -5.76
N ALA A 116 12.36 -2.35 -4.44
CA ALA A 116 13.07 -1.40 -3.58
C ALA A 116 14.60 -1.57 -3.69
N LYS A 117 15.10 -2.81 -3.66
CA LYS A 117 16.52 -3.12 -3.85
C LYS A 117 17.05 -2.61 -5.18
N ARG A 118 16.34 -2.88 -6.30
CA ARG A 118 16.72 -2.40 -7.63
C ARG A 118 16.78 -0.88 -7.75
N MET A 119 16.01 -0.19 -6.92
CA MET A 119 15.98 1.27 -6.87
C MET A 119 16.91 1.87 -5.79
N ASN A 120 17.74 1.05 -5.12
CA ASN A 120 18.60 1.43 -4.00
C ASN A 120 17.85 2.15 -2.87
N LEU A 121 16.64 1.66 -2.54
CA LEU A 121 15.82 2.17 -1.45
C LEU A 121 15.99 1.27 -0.21
N ARG A 122 16.06 1.88 0.97
CA ARG A 122 16.48 1.19 2.21
C ARG A 122 15.34 0.90 3.18
N SER A 123 14.21 1.60 3.05
CA SER A 123 13.10 1.46 3.99
C SER A 123 11.75 1.49 3.28
N ILE A 124 10.84 0.63 3.76
CA ILE A 124 9.50 0.45 3.20
C ILE A 124 8.48 0.54 4.32
N ALA A 125 7.51 1.44 4.19
CA ALA A 125 6.28 1.44 4.97
C ALA A 125 5.20 0.67 4.20
N ILE A 126 4.62 -0.36 4.81
CA ILE A 126 3.64 -1.23 4.15
C ILE A 126 2.43 -1.47 5.07
N PRO A 127 1.17 -1.30 4.58
CA PRO A 127 -0.02 -1.69 5.33
C PRO A 127 -0.26 -3.20 5.18
N LEU A 128 -1.20 -3.78 5.94
CA LEU A 128 -1.65 -5.16 5.70
C LEU A 128 -2.44 -5.22 4.38
N LEU A 129 -1.77 -5.60 3.31
CA LEU A 129 -2.35 -5.64 1.97
C LEU A 129 -3.57 -6.57 1.89
N GLY A 130 -4.64 -6.08 1.30
CA GLY A 130 -5.86 -6.87 1.06
C GLY A 130 -6.78 -7.03 2.27
N THR A 131 -6.48 -6.47 3.44
CA THR A 131 -7.30 -6.63 4.66
C THR A 131 -8.45 -5.64 4.80
N GLY A 132 -8.39 -4.52 4.08
CA GLY A 132 -9.49 -3.56 4.01
C GLY A 132 -10.59 -4.05 3.06
N VAL A 133 -10.80 -3.34 1.95
CA VAL A 133 -11.79 -3.69 0.92
C VAL A 133 -11.60 -5.12 0.39
N GLY A 134 -10.35 -5.62 0.34
CA GLY A 134 -10.04 -7.00 -0.09
C GLY A 134 -10.50 -8.11 0.85
N ARG A 135 -10.92 -7.79 2.09
CA ARG A 135 -11.53 -8.67 3.10
C ARG A 135 -10.70 -9.89 3.52
N LEU A 136 -9.38 -9.83 3.35
CA LEU A 136 -8.50 -10.90 3.86
C LEU A 136 -8.34 -10.80 5.38
N ASN A 137 -8.14 -11.95 6.03
CA ASN A 137 -7.92 -12.01 7.47
C ASN A 137 -6.58 -11.37 7.85
N PRO A 138 -6.54 -10.34 8.73
CA PRO A 138 -5.32 -9.63 9.09
C PRO A 138 -4.23 -10.52 9.70
N ASN A 139 -4.61 -11.50 10.55
CA ASN A 139 -3.63 -12.40 11.19
C ASN A 139 -2.93 -13.26 10.14
N LYS A 140 -3.69 -13.84 9.18
CA LYS A 140 -3.10 -14.62 8.08
C LYS A 140 -2.18 -13.79 7.20
N ILE A 141 -2.47 -12.50 7.01
CA ILE A 141 -1.60 -11.60 6.25
C ILE A 141 -0.35 -11.25 7.05
N MET A 142 -0.46 -11.06 8.38
CA MET A 142 0.70 -10.84 9.23
C MET A 142 1.65 -12.06 9.22
N ASP A 143 1.13 -13.28 9.36
CA ASP A 143 1.92 -14.52 9.24
C ASP A 143 2.68 -14.58 7.91
N LEU A 144 2.01 -14.19 6.81
CA LEU A 144 2.65 -14.11 5.49
C LEU A 144 3.78 -13.07 5.44
N TYR A 145 3.63 -11.94 6.11
CA TYR A 145 4.66 -10.90 6.18
C TYR A 145 5.88 -11.41 6.93
N GLU A 146 5.67 -12.02 8.09
CA GLU A 146 6.75 -12.63 8.87
C GLU A 146 7.51 -13.68 8.07
N MET A 147 6.79 -14.58 7.40
CA MET A 147 7.40 -15.62 6.54
C MET A 147 8.20 -15.04 5.37
N ASN A 148 7.69 -14.01 4.70
CA ASN A 148 8.34 -13.45 3.50
C ASN A 148 9.50 -12.51 3.83
N PHE A 149 9.43 -11.81 4.95
CA PHE A 149 10.42 -10.80 5.32
C PHE A 149 11.45 -11.28 6.34
N LYS A 150 11.27 -12.47 6.92
CA LYS A 150 12.16 -13.06 7.94
C LYS A 150 13.64 -13.07 7.54
N ASN A 151 13.93 -13.33 6.27
CA ASN A 151 15.30 -13.46 5.75
C ASN A 151 15.71 -12.24 4.89
N ASN A 152 14.95 -11.15 4.97
CA ASN A 152 15.30 -9.93 4.26
C ASN A 152 16.26 -9.09 5.10
N GLU A 153 17.51 -8.92 4.64
CA GLU A 153 18.57 -8.18 5.37
C GLU A 153 18.88 -6.82 4.75
N ASP A 154 18.35 -6.54 3.56
CA ASP A 154 18.78 -5.39 2.77
C ASP A 154 17.86 -4.17 2.89
N VAL A 155 16.61 -4.37 3.33
CA VAL A 155 15.59 -3.32 3.38
C VAL A 155 14.83 -3.41 4.69
N ASP A 156 14.72 -2.29 5.42
CA ASP A 156 13.90 -2.23 6.63
C ASP A 156 12.42 -2.17 6.29
N ILE A 157 11.62 -3.04 6.90
CA ILE A 157 10.18 -3.14 6.65
C ILE A 157 9.40 -2.65 7.87
N TYR A 158 8.59 -1.64 7.68
CA TYR A 158 7.70 -1.06 8.70
C TYR A 158 6.25 -1.37 8.34
N VAL A 159 5.64 -2.30 9.08
CA VAL A 159 4.22 -2.68 8.90
C VAL A 159 3.34 -1.71 9.67
N TYR A 160 2.57 -0.92 8.96
CA TYR A 160 1.68 0.07 9.54
C TYR A 160 0.30 -0.52 9.81
N LEU A 161 -0.10 -0.48 11.06
CA LEU A 161 -1.41 -0.90 11.55
C LEU A 161 -2.20 0.35 11.99
N LEU A 162 -3.48 0.40 11.64
CA LEU A 162 -4.38 1.41 12.20
C LEU A 162 -4.54 1.15 13.70
N LYS A 163 -4.46 2.20 14.53
CA LYS A 163 -4.87 2.10 15.93
C LYS A 163 -6.33 1.64 15.96
N GLN A 164 -6.58 0.43 16.44
CA GLN A 164 -7.93 0.07 16.83
C GLN A 164 -8.28 1.03 17.98
N ASN A 165 -9.35 1.80 17.82
CA ASN A 165 -9.97 2.46 18.95
C ASN A 165 -10.41 1.34 19.89
N CYS A 166 -9.68 1.14 20.98
CA CYS A 166 -10.14 0.35 22.10
C CYS A 166 -11.31 1.12 22.74
N HIS A 167 -12.47 1.06 22.11
CA HIS A 167 -13.71 1.38 22.81
C HIS A 167 -13.97 0.21 23.74
N ASN A 168 -13.67 0.46 25.02
CA ASN A 168 -14.12 -0.28 26.18
C ASN A 168 -15.47 -0.94 25.92
N LYS A 169 -15.49 -2.26 25.83
CA LYS A 169 -16.61 -3.01 26.31
C LYS A 169 -16.43 -3.07 27.84
N GLY A 170 -16.79 -1.99 28.49
CA GLY A 170 -17.09 -1.98 29.90
C GLY A 170 -18.57 -2.18 30.08
N ASN A 171 -18.90 -3.14 30.88
CA ASN A 171 -20.15 -3.59 31.50
C ASN A 171 -21.01 -4.50 30.68
#